data_1e81478d6fc3148d85b4355ac8cb8c7e
#
_entry.id   1e81478d6fc3148d85b4355ac8cb8c7e
#
_cell.length_a   1.000
_cell.length_b   1.000
_cell.length_c   1.000
_cell.angle_alpha   90.00
_cell.angle_beta   90.00
_cell.angle_gamma   90.00
#
_symmetry.space_group_name_H-M   'P 1'
#
loop_
_entity.id
_entity.type
_entity.pdbx_description
1 polymer ?
#
loop_
_entity_poly.entity_id
_entity_poly.type
_entity_poly.pdbx_seq_one_letter_code
_entity_poly.pdbx_strand_id
1 'polypeptide(L)'
;MRQDRLLHGRLELHDSRRLPRVGASRQHSTRLSWTQGRRAARLLPEAHNRQRPAVVHRRLVTLQHVELQRRIAEGAGEFLLFALTPPRLTTEPEQASQIAAKTLERLRSVGLDGLVLYDIDDESDRNPEERPFPFLPTMDPADYLARYLVGLEVPAIVYRAVSKYPEQGLRSWLSEQAPTHTLSVFVGASSREKAVATSLLRAYELRTEVRPDLLLGGVAIPERHTHGRGEHVRLLAKQAAGCSFFVTQIIYDVNAAKNLVSDYHYECAARDVKPAPIVFTFSVCGSLKTLEFVQWLGVDVPHWIENELRHADNTLDASYDQAVAAAVELIAFCRRVGVPFGLSVESVSIRQVEIDAAVRLATRLQAELRR
;
A
#
# COMPACT_ATOMS: atom_id res chain seq x y z
N MET A 1 -33.83 29.90 -0.12
CA MET A 1 -33.49 31.06 -0.99
C MET A 1 -32.25 31.72 -0.46
N ARG A 2 -31.14 31.51 -1.12
CA ARG A 2 -29.91 32.28 -1.37
C ARG A 2 -28.84 31.30 -1.83
N GLN A 3 -28.58 31.36 -2.90
CA GLN A 3 -27.76 31.35 -4.12
C GLN A 3 -26.30 31.09 -3.84
N ASP A 4 -25.86 30.02 -4.56
CA ASP A 4 -24.52 29.65 -4.97
C ASP A 4 -23.66 30.80 -5.50
N ARG A 5 -22.37 30.75 -5.21
CA ARG A 5 -21.34 31.30 -6.13
C ARG A 5 -20.22 30.28 -6.32
N LEU A 6 -20.27 29.70 -7.49
CA LEU A 6 -19.19 28.99 -8.15
C LEU A 6 -18.02 29.94 -8.46
N LEU A 7 -16.83 29.58 -8.06
CA LEU A 7 -15.59 30.17 -8.57
C LEU A 7 -14.91 29.17 -9.50
N HIS A 8 -15.05 29.45 -10.80
CA HIS A 8 -14.26 28.84 -11.86
C HIS A 8 -12.89 29.49 -11.92
N GLY A 9 -11.84 28.72 -11.57
CA GLY A 9 -10.46 29.03 -11.93
C GLY A 9 -10.08 28.31 -13.22
N ARG A 10 -10.07 29.01 -14.35
CA ARG A 10 -9.45 28.55 -15.60
C ARG A 10 -7.93 28.55 -15.43
N LEU A 11 -7.30 27.40 -15.67
CA LEU A 11 -5.87 27.30 -15.97
C LEU A 11 -5.71 27.33 -17.48
N GLU A 12 -5.12 28.38 -18.00
CA GLU A 12 -4.71 28.51 -19.39
C GLU A 12 -3.43 27.68 -19.63
N LEU A 13 -3.50 26.80 -20.61
CA LEU A 13 -2.37 26.02 -21.12
C LEU A 13 -1.65 26.86 -22.19
N HIS A 14 -0.43 27.27 -21.93
CA HIS A 14 0.47 27.79 -22.96
C HIS A 14 1.15 26.65 -23.72
N ASP A 15 0.85 26.60 -25.02
CA ASP A 15 1.47 25.75 -26.04
C ASP A 15 2.86 26.34 -26.40
N SER A 16 3.91 25.58 -26.32
CA SER A 16 5.21 25.90 -26.88
C SER A 16 5.87 24.65 -27.44
N ARG A 17 5.68 24.47 -28.74
CA ARG A 17 6.44 23.54 -29.60
C ARG A 17 7.91 23.96 -29.68
N ARG A 18 8.85 23.03 -29.55
CA ARG A 18 9.97 22.75 -30.48
C ARG A 18 10.95 21.76 -29.88
N LEU A 19 11.06 20.61 -30.54
CA LEU A 19 12.15 19.64 -30.36
C LEU A 19 13.23 19.91 -31.42
N PRO A 20 14.51 19.76 -31.10
CA PRO A 20 15.57 19.57 -32.11
C PRO A 20 15.88 18.08 -32.30
N ARG A 21 15.99 17.69 -33.55
CA ARG A 21 16.53 16.42 -34.01
C ARG A 21 18.06 16.37 -33.80
N VAL A 22 18.56 15.25 -33.29
CA VAL A 22 20.03 14.96 -33.35
C VAL A 22 20.20 13.57 -34.03
N GLY A 23 21.18 13.58 -34.91
CA GLY A 23 21.40 12.58 -35.94
C GLY A 23 22.06 11.28 -35.47
N ALA A 24 21.96 10.32 -36.33
CA ALA A 24 22.57 9.00 -36.30
C ALA A 24 24.07 9.04 -36.54
N SER A 25 24.86 8.26 -35.80
CA SER A 25 26.20 7.87 -36.20
C SER A 25 26.50 6.40 -35.92
N ARG A 26 27.19 5.87 -36.85
CA ARG A 26 27.47 4.52 -37.35
C ARG A 26 28.13 3.56 -36.35
N GLN A 27 27.84 2.31 -36.61
CA GLN A 27 28.46 1.07 -36.15
C GLN A 27 29.97 0.99 -36.40
N HIS A 28 30.70 0.40 -35.44
CA HIS A 28 31.92 -0.35 -35.74
C HIS A 28 31.91 -1.70 -35.05
N SER A 29 31.88 -2.74 -35.85
CA SER A 29 32.05 -4.13 -35.47
C SER A 29 33.53 -4.47 -35.36
N THR A 30 33.94 -5.07 -34.28
CA THR A 30 35.22 -5.80 -34.20
C THR A 30 34.98 -7.24 -33.76
N ARG A 31 35.19 -8.13 -34.71
CA ARG A 31 35.31 -9.60 -34.49
C ARG A 31 36.63 -9.87 -33.78
N LEU A 32 36.64 -10.69 -32.79
CA LEU A 32 37.82 -11.38 -32.28
C LEU A 32 37.57 -12.89 -32.23
N SER A 33 38.54 -13.58 -32.81
CA SER A 33 38.61 -14.99 -33.12
C SER A 33 38.87 -15.87 -31.90
N TRP A 34 38.31 -17.06 -31.96
CA TRP A 34 38.55 -18.18 -31.04
C TRP A 34 39.85 -18.91 -31.41
N THR A 35 40.72 -19.13 -30.40
CA THR A 35 41.73 -20.18 -30.48
C THR A 35 41.56 -21.14 -29.31
N GLN A 36 41.46 -22.43 -29.67
CA GLN A 36 41.37 -23.57 -28.78
C GLN A 36 42.72 -23.82 -28.08
N GLY A 37 42.66 -24.05 -26.77
CA GLY A 37 43.77 -24.58 -25.99
C GLY A 37 43.26 -25.66 -25.02
N ARG A 38 43.41 -26.92 -25.40
CA ARG A 38 43.21 -28.08 -24.50
C ARG A 38 44.39 -28.21 -23.52
N ARG A 39 44.14 -28.27 -22.22
CA ARG A 39 45.05 -28.93 -21.27
C ARG A 39 44.28 -29.49 -20.07
N ALA A 40 44.51 -30.78 -19.89
CA ALA A 40 44.50 -31.70 -18.76
C ALA A 40 43.76 -31.33 -17.46
N ALA A 41 42.78 -32.16 -17.13
CA ALA A 41 42.16 -32.28 -15.82
C ALA A 41 43.17 -32.86 -14.77
N ARG A 42 43.33 -32.13 -13.65
CA ARG A 42 43.82 -32.68 -12.39
C ARG A 42 42.69 -32.71 -11.36
N LEU A 43 42.36 -33.88 -10.92
CA LEU A 43 41.46 -34.16 -9.79
C LEU A 43 42.05 -33.58 -8.50
N LEU A 44 41.30 -32.73 -7.82
CA LEU A 44 41.56 -32.31 -6.44
C LEU A 44 40.33 -32.69 -5.60
N PRO A 45 40.49 -33.00 -4.29
CA PRO A 45 39.48 -33.67 -3.48
C PRO A 45 38.30 -32.75 -3.09
N GLU A 46 37.13 -33.39 -2.93
CA GLU A 46 35.90 -32.79 -2.46
C GLU A 46 36.04 -32.08 -1.11
N ALA A 47 36.07 -30.75 -1.11
CA ALA A 47 35.86 -29.97 0.09
C ALA A 47 34.34 -29.84 0.33
N HIS A 48 33.86 -30.46 1.42
CA HIS A 48 32.49 -30.33 1.91
C HIS A 48 32.13 -28.88 2.14
N ASN A 49 31.37 -28.31 1.21
CA ASN A 49 30.84 -26.94 1.28
C ASN A 49 29.56 -26.90 2.11
N ARG A 50 29.69 -26.73 3.44
CA ARG A 50 28.56 -26.52 4.38
C ARG A 50 28.10 -25.06 4.49
N GLN A 51 28.31 -24.22 3.49
CA GLN A 51 27.92 -22.80 3.53
C GLN A 51 26.77 -22.41 2.59
N ARG A 52 25.94 -23.35 2.11
CA ARG A 52 24.88 -23.07 1.12
C ARG A 52 23.56 -22.45 1.65
N PRO A 53 23.08 -22.61 2.91
CA PRO A 53 21.75 -22.10 3.23
C PRO A 53 21.64 -20.56 3.30
N ALA A 54 22.62 -19.85 3.83
CA ALA A 54 22.54 -18.40 4.04
C ALA A 54 22.60 -17.59 2.72
N VAL A 55 23.39 -18.04 1.74
CA VAL A 55 23.51 -17.35 0.43
C VAL A 55 22.26 -17.53 -0.41
N VAL A 56 21.65 -18.72 -0.37
CA VAL A 56 20.40 -19.02 -1.08
C VAL A 56 19.24 -18.22 -0.47
N HIS A 57 19.15 -18.19 0.85
CA HIS A 57 18.11 -17.41 1.55
C HIS A 57 18.21 -15.92 1.25
N ARG A 58 19.40 -15.32 1.34
CA ARG A 58 19.64 -13.92 1.04
C ARG A 58 19.29 -13.58 -0.41
N ARG A 59 19.53 -14.48 -1.35
CA ARG A 59 19.18 -14.29 -2.78
C ARG A 59 17.67 -14.37 -3.03
N LEU A 60 16.97 -15.26 -2.33
CA LEU A 60 15.52 -15.38 -2.41
C LEU A 60 14.81 -14.15 -1.83
N VAL A 61 15.23 -13.65 -0.68
CA VAL A 61 14.71 -12.42 -0.06
C VAL A 61 14.90 -11.22 -0.99
N THR A 62 16.07 -11.08 -1.63
CA THR A 62 16.31 -10.00 -2.60
C THR A 62 15.40 -10.10 -3.81
N LEU A 63 15.11 -11.31 -4.31
CA LEU A 63 14.19 -11.51 -5.44
C LEU A 63 12.74 -11.16 -5.10
N GLN A 64 12.26 -11.48 -3.91
CA GLN A 64 10.92 -11.11 -3.46
C GLN A 64 10.75 -9.59 -3.30
N HIS A 65 11.75 -8.90 -2.75
CA HIS A 65 11.73 -7.45 -2.65
C HIS A 65 11.62 -6.76 -4.01
N VAL A 66 12.32 -7.25 -5.02
CA VAL A 66 12.28 -6.68 -6.36
C VAL A 66 10.96 -7.01 -7.08
N GLU A 67 10.34 -8.15 -6.78
CA GLU A 67 9.15 -8.61 -7.50
C GLU A 67 7.93 -7.70 -7.29
N LEU A 68 7.58 -7.34 -6.05
CA LEU A 68 6.46 -6.41 -5.80
C LEU A 68 6.70 -5.06 -6.48
N GLN A 69 7.92 -4.52 -6.35
CA GLN A 69 8.28 -3.24 -6.98
C GLN A 69 8.16 -3.31 -8.49
N ARG A 70 8.66 -4.38 -9.11
CA ARG A 70 8.54 -4.62 -10.54
C ARG A 70 7.08 -4.67 -10.99
N ARG A 71 6.24 -5.45 -10.28
CA ARG A 71 4.80 -5.57 -10.57
C ARG A 71 4.10 -4.22 -10.49
N ILE A 72 4.37 -3.43 -9.46
CA ILE A 72 3.79 -2.08 -9.33
C ILE A 72 4.30 -1.16 -10.43
N ALA A 73 5.61 -1.13 -10.71
CA ALA A 73 6.21 -0.28 -11.74
C ALA A 73 5.69 -0.63 -13.15
N GLU A 74 5.47 -1.91 -13.43
CA GLU A 74 4.89 -2.39 -14.67
C GLU A 74 3.36 -2.22 -14.74
N GLY A 75 2.72 -1.76 -13.66
CA GLY A 75 1.26 -1.69 -13.53
C GLY A 75 0.64 -3.08 -13.65
N ALA A 76 1.28 -4.09 -13.06
CA ALA A 76 0.74 -5.43 -12.88
C ALA A 76 0.04 -5.53 -11.52
N GLY A 77 -0.93 -6.42 -11.43
CA GLY A 77 -1.73 -6.62 -10.22
C GLY A 77 -1.53 -7.97 -9.55
N GLU A 78 -2.55 -8.35 -8.79
CA GLU A 78 -2.72 -9.65 -8.14
C GLU A 78 -1.67 -9.97 -7.07
N PHE A 79 -1.34 -9.00 -6.21
CA PHE A 79 -0.46 -9.17 -5.07
C PHE A 79 -1.21 -9.02 -3.75
N LEU A 80 -0.68 -9.62 -2.68
CA LEU A 80 -1.25 -9.57 -1.34
C LEU A 80 -0.32 -8.83 -0.38
N LEU A 81 -0.88 -7.84 0.32
CA LEU A 81 -0.25 -7.11 1.40
C LEU A 81 -0.88 -7.48 2.75
N PHE A 82 -0.11 -7.34 3.81
CA PHE A 82 -0.64 -7.31 5.17
C PHE A 82 -0.29 -5.98 5.81
N ALA A 83 -1.24 -5.38 6.52
CA ALA A 83 -1.02 -4.08 7.12
C ALA A 83 -1.09 -4.15 8.65
N LEU A 84 -0.24 -3.37 9.30
CA LEU A 84 -0.22 -3.25 10.74
C LEU A 84 0.13 -1.82 11.17
N THR A 85 -0.33 -1.49 12.37
CA THR A 85 0.06 -0.27 13.07
C THR A 85 1.21 -0.59 14.02
N PRO A 86 2.29 0.20 14.03
CA PRO A 86 3.36 0.03 15.01
C PRO A 86 2.86 0.08 16.45
N PRO A 87 3.57 -0.53 17.41
CA PRO A 87 3.23 -0.44 18.84
C PRO A 87 3.12 1.02 19.32
N ARG A 88 2.49 1.19 20.48
CA ARG A 88 2.39 2.51 21.13
C ARG A 88 3.78 3.10 21.39
N LEU A 89 3.90 4.40 21.31
CA LEU A 89 5.15 5.11 21.56
C LEU A 89 5.74 4.81 22.96
N THR A 90 4.87 4.52 23.93
CA THR A 90 5.24 4.16 25.31
C THR A 90 5.56 2.68 25.52
N THR A 91 5.58 1.86 24.45
CA THR A 91 5.90 0.43 24.57
C THR A 91 7.40 0.26 24.81
N GLU A 92 7.75 -0.48 25.85
CA GLU A 92 9.14 -0.76 26.18
C GLU A 92 9.86 -1.53 25.04
N PRO A 93 11.16 -1.27 24.81
CA PRO A 93 11.90 -1.87 23.68
C PRO A 93 11.84 -3.39 23.63
N GLU A 94 11.92 -4.06 24.78
CA GLU A 94 11.81 -5.51 24.88
C GLU A 94 10.44 -6.04 24.43
N GLN A 95 9.37 -5.36 24.87
CA GLN A 95 8.01 -5.69 24.47
C GLN A 95 7.79 -5.41 22.98
N ALA A 96 8.33 -4.33 22.44
CA ALA A 96 8.28 -4.03 21.01
C ALA A 96 8.97 -5.13 20.17
N SER A 97 10.14 -5.61 20.65
CA SER A 97 10.86 -6.74 20.01
C SER A 97 10.05 -8.04 20.04
N GLN A 98 9.37 -8.34 21.14
CA GLN A 98 8.52 -9.53 21.26
C GLN A 98 7.29 -9.44 20.35
N ILE A 99 6.66 -8.25 20.24
CA ILE A 99 5.53 -8.01 19.32
C ILE A 99 5.99 -8.21 17.87
N ALA A 100 7.14 -7.64 17.50
CA ALA A 100 7.71 -7.81 16.16
C ALA A 100 8.01 -9.27 15.83
N ALA A 101 8.67 -10.00 16.72
CA ALA A 101 8.99 -11.41 16.54
C ALA A 101 7.73 -12.28 16.33
N LYS A 102 6.71 -12.10 17.18
CA LYS A 102 5.42 -12.79 17.05
C LYS A 102 4.71 -12.44 15.72
N THR A 103 4.79 -11.19 15.29
CA THR A 103 4.21 -10.73 14.03
C THR A 103 4.90 -11.40 12.85
N LEU A 104 6.23 -11.39 12.78
CA LEU A 104 7.00 -12.04 11.73
C LEU A 104 6.73 -13.54 11.67
N GLU A 105 6.64 -14.20 12.85
CA GLU A 105 6.32 -15.62 12.93
C GLU A 105 4.94 -15.95 12.35
N ARG A 106 3.89 -15.17 12.71
CA ARG A 106 2.54 -15.35 12.18
C ARG A 106 2.46 -15.15 10.68
N LEU A 107 3.15 -14.16 10.15
CA LEU A 107 3.08 -13.79 8.75
C LEU A 107 3.93 -14.68 7.84
N ARG A 108 4.90 -15.41 8.40
CA ARG A 108 5.81 -16.28 7.61
C ARG A 108 5.10 -17.31 6.75
N SER A 109 3.94 -17.82 7.19
CA SER A 109 3.16 -18.82 6.45
C SER A 109 2.18 -18.26 5.44
N VAL A 110 1.99 -16.92 5.38
CA VAL A 110 0.93 -16.28 4.55
C VAL A 110 1.45 -15.98 3.17
N GLY A 111 2.55 -16.18 2.70
CA GLY A 111 3.00 -15.90 1.32
C GLY A 111 2.65 -14.48 0.84
N LEU A 112 3.01 -13.48 1.67
CA LEU A 112 2.78 -12.06 1.38
C LEU A 112 3.75 -11.56 0.31
N ASP A 113 3.30 -10.56 -0.47
CA ASP A 113 4.14 -9.80 -1.38
C ASP A 113 4.74 -8.54 -0.71
N GLY A 114 4.14 -8.03 0.36
CA GLY A 114 4.65 -6.87 1.09
C GLY A 114 3.96 -6.64 2.44
N LEU A 115 4.60 -5.85 3.31
CA LEU A 115 4.09 -5.43 4.61
C LEU A 115 3.84 -3.93 4.63
N VAL A 116 2.62 -3.52 4.97
CA VAL A 116 2.25 -2.11 5.16
C VAL A 116 2.43 -1.72 6.63
N LEU A 117 3.07 -0.59 6.86
CA LEU A 117 3.25 0.01 8.18
C LEU A 117 2.56 1.36 8.22
N TYR A 118 1.47 1.47 8.97
CA TYR A 118 0.70 2.69 9.08
C TYR A 118 1.39 3.75 9.93
N ASP A 119 1.34 4.98 9.44
CA ASP A 119 1.66 6.18 10.19
C ASP A 119 0.34 6.85 10.60
N ILE A 120 -0.15 6.49 11.79
CA ILE A 120 -1.41 7.04 12.28
C ILE A 120 -1.24 8.42 12.91
N ASP A 121 -2.28 9.21 12.80
CA ASP A 121 -2.40 10.52 13.41
C ASP A 121 -3.73 10.63 14.17
N ASP A 122 -3.86 11.60 15.05
CA ASP A 122 -5.13 11.89 15.69
C ASP A 122 -6.11 12.49 14.65
N GLU A 123 -7.21 11.81 14.44
CA GLU A 123 -8.27 12.20 13.50
C GLU A 123 -9.54 12.71 14.23
N SER A 124 -9.46 12.97 15.55
CA SER A 124 -10.60 13.41 16.36
C SER A 124 -11.19 14.75 15.89
N ASP A 125 -10.40 15.57 15.19
CA ASP A 125 -10.83 16.83 14.57
C ASP A 125 -11.71 16.63 13.33
N ARG A 126 -11.75 15.40 12.76
CA ARG A 126 -12.54 15.07 11.58
C ARG A 126 -13.96 14.62 11.90
N ASN A 127 -14.16 13.98 13.05
CA ASN A 127 -15.42 13.41 13.47
C ASN A 127 -15.83 14.00 14.81
N PRO A 128 -17.00 14.69 14.91
CA PRO A 128 -17.48 15.27 16.17
C PRO A 128 -17.94 14.22 17.20
N GLU A 129 -18.14 12.96 16.77
CA GLU A 129 -18.51 11.87 17.66
C GLU A 129 -17.35 11.41 18.53
N GLU A 130 -17.63 10.95 19.74
CA GLU A 130 -16.61 10.41 20.63
C GLU A 130 -15.97 9.16 20.01
N ARG A 131 -14.64 9.13 20.00
CA ARG A 131 -13.88 8.02 19.47
C ARG A 131 -14.04 6.77 20.35
N PRO A 132 -14.53 5.62 19.82
CA PRO A 132 -14.79 4.41 20.61
C PRO A 132 -13.57 3.86 21.35
N PHE A 133 -12.38 4.08 20.80
CA PHE A 133 -11.11 3.76 21.45
C PHE A 133 -10.23 5.01 21.49
N PRO A 134 -9.65 5.38 22.66
CA PRO A 134 -8.79 6.56 22.76
C PRO A 134 -7.62 6.50 21.78
N PHE A 135 -7.31 7.65 21.16
CA PHE A 135 -6.08 7.76 20.36
C PHE A 135 -4.85 7.66 21.27
N LEU A 136 -3.92 6.81 20.90
CA LEU A 136 -2.64 6.67 21.57
C LEU A 136 -1.54 6.74 20.51
N PRO A 137 -0.60 7.67 20.62
CA PRO A 137 0.51 7.79 19.69
C PRO A 137 1.29 6.48 19.54
N THR A 138 1.70 6.16 18.34
CA THR A 138 2.49 4.97 18.00
C THR A 138 3.94 5.34 17.71
N MET A 139 4.80 4.34 17.70
CA MET A 139 6.16 4.49 17.18
C MET A 139 6.11 4.93 15.71
N ASP A 140 7.13 5.69 15.30
CA ASP A 140 7.31 6.00 13.88
C ASP A 140 7.46 4.69 13.07
N PRO A 141 6.72 4.50 11.95
CA PRO A 141 6.74 3.25 11.21
C PRO A 141 8.10 2.92 10.59
N ALA A 142 8.90 3.93 10.20
CA ALA A 142 10.25 3.69 9.68
C ALA A 142 11.22 3.29 10.78
N ASP A 143 11.11 3.90 11.96
CA ASP A 143 11.89 3.52 13.14
C ASP A 143 11.55 2.09 13.60
N TYR A 144 10.25 1.76 13.62
CA TYR A 144 9.80 0.41 13.96
C TYR A 144 10.31 -0.64 12.98
N LEU A 145 10.25 -0.33 11.67
CA LEU A 145 10.83 -1.18 10.63
C LEU A 145 12.32 -1.42 10.84
N ALA A 146 13.08 -0.34 11.00
CA ALA A 146 14.54 -0.40 11.09
C ALA A 146 15.05 -1.10 12.35
N ARG A 147 14.35 -0.92 13.49
CA ARG A 147 14.83 -1.44 14.78
C ARG A 147 14.30 -2.83 15.12
N TYR A 148 13.06 -3.14 14.75
CA TYR A 148 12.36 -4.32 15.26
C TYR A 148 11.95 -5.34 14.18
N LEU A 149 11.78 -4.91 12.91
CA LEU A 149 11.38 -5.81 11.83
C LEU A 149 12.58 -6.21 10.93
N VAL A 150 13.76 -6.29 11.48
CA VAL A 150 15.02 -6.61 10.76
C VAL A 150 14.96 -7.95 10.01
N GLY A 151 14.11 -8.89 10.48
CA GLY A 151 13.91 -10.20 9.85
C GLY A 151 12.79 -10.24 8.81
N LEU A 152 12.26 -9.09 8.38
CA LEU A 152 11.22 -9.01 7.36
C LEU A 152 11.78 -9.46 6.00
N GLU A 153 11.14 -10.45 5.39
CA GLU A 153 11.59 -11.08 4.13
C GLU A 153 10.94 -10.47 2.89
N VAL A 154 9.93 -9.61 3.07
CA VAL A 154 9.20 -8.91 2.00
C VAL A 154 9.43 -7.40 2.08
N PRO A 155 9.21 -6.63 0.98
CA PRO A 155 9.34 -5.17 1.03
C PRO A 155 8.33 -4.55 1.98
N ALA A 156 8.72 -3.44 2.60
CA ALA A 156 7.84 -2.63 3.44
C ALA A 156 7.25 -1.45 2.65
N ILE A 157 5.97 -1.19 2.87
CA ILE A 157 5.27 0.02 2.41
C ILE A 157 5.06 0.91 3.63
N VAL A 158 5.90 1.93 3.76
CA VAL A 158 5.88 2.83 4.92
C VAL A 158 4.96 4.00 4.64
N TYR A 159 3.90 4.12 5.42
CA TYR A 159 3.03 5.30 5.37
C TYR A 159 3.70 6.51 5.99
N ARG A 160 3.40 7.68 5.43
CA ARG A 160 3.79 8.97 5.98
C ARG A 160 2.59 9.93 6.00
N ALA A 161 2.11 10.24 7.18
CA ALA A 161 1.17 11.33 7.40
C ALA A 161 1.95 12.66 7.29
N VAL A 162 2.15 13.13 6.05
CA VAL A 162 3.12 14.17 5.71
C VAL A 162 2.87 15.49 6.44
N SER A 163 1.63 15.74 6.85
CA SER A 163 1.27 16.92 7.67
C SER A 163 2.00 17.01 9.01
N LYS A 164 2.47 15.88 9.55
CA LYS A 164 3.21 15.81 10.84
C LYS A 164 4.67 16.22 10.71
N TYR A 165 5.25 16.09 9.54
CA TYR A 165 6.68 16.20 9.33
C TYR A 165 7.06 17.55 8.72
N PRO A 166 8.01 18.30 9.32
CA PRO A 166 8.64 19.43 8.63
C PRO A 166 9.31 18.98 7.32
N GLU A 167 9.35 19.86 6.33
CA GLU A 167 9.93 19.56 5.00
C GLU A 167 11.34 18.96 5.11
N GLN A 168 12.20 19.53 5.95
CA GLN A 168 13.56 19.04 6.15
C GLN A 168 13.57 17.61 6.73
N GLY A 169 12.68 17.26 7.64
CA GLY A 169 12.57 15.92 8.20
C GLY A 169 12.14 14.90 7.14
N LEU A 170 11.15 15.27 6.31
CA LEU A 170 10.70 14.41 5.21
C LEU A 170 11.80 14.22 4.15
N ARG A 171 12.56 15.28 3.84
CA ARG A 171 13.71 15.25 2.92
C ARG A 171 14.80 14.29 3.43
N SER A 172 15.19 14.40 4.70
CA SER A 172 16.18 13.52 5.33
C SER A 172 15.72 12.06 5.28
N TRP A 173 14.47 11.81 5.69
CA TRP A 173 13.90 10.47 5.64
C TRP A 173 13.93 9.88 4.22
N LEU A 174 13.53 10.66 3.20
CA LEU A 174 13.56 10.23 1.80
C LEU A 174 14.97 9.84 1.35
N SER A 175 15.98 10.62 1.73
CA SER A 175 17.38 10.38 1.32
C SER A 175 17.97 9.10 1.94
N GLU A 176 17.46 8.66 3.08
CA GLU A 176 17.95 7.48 3.81
C GLU A 176 17.31 6.16 3.36
N GLN A 177 16.22 6.22 2.57
CA GLN A 177 15.52 4.99 2.18
C GLN A 177 16.30 4.11 1.22
N ALA A 178 16.33 2.81 1.47
CA ALA A 178 16.91 1.84 0.55
C ALA A 178 15.96 1.60 -0.65
N PRO A 179 16.43 1.77 -1.91
CA PRO A 179 15.56 1.69 -3.09
C PRO A 179 14.84 0.36 -3.26
N THR A 180 15.47 -0.73 -2.83
CA THR A 180 14.99 -2.10 -3.07
C THR A 180 14.11 -2.67 -1.97
N HIS A 181 13.99 -1.97 -0.81
CA HIS A 181 13.31 -2.53 0.36
C HIS A 181 12.10 -1.73 0.83
N THR A 182 11.95 -0.49 0.37
CA THR A 182 10.93 0.41 0.87
C THR A 182 10.13 1.03 -0.28
N LEU A 183 8.82 0.95 -0.17
CA LEU A 183 7.85 1.77 -0.90
C LEU A 183 7.19 2.72 0.12
N SER A 184 6.46 3.71 -0.33
CA SER A 184 5.77 4.62 0.57
C SER A 184 4.36 4.94 0.12
N VAL A 185 3.50 5.30 1.06
CA VAL A 185 2.20 5.94 0.80
C VAL A 185 2.17 7.27 1.56
N PHE A 186 1.95 8.36 0.84
CA PHE A 186 1.80 9.67 1.46
C PHE A 186 0.33 9.98 1.73
N VAL A 187 0.06 10.40 2.97
CA VAL A 187 -1.27 10.77 3.44
C VAL A 187 -1.25 12.25 3.86
N GLY A 188 -2.22 13.02 3.37
CA GLY A 188 -2.40 14.42 3.77
C GLY A 188 -3.05 14.56 5.14
N ALA A 189 -3.33 15.80 5.56
CA ALA A 189 -4.05 16.08 6.80
C ALA A 189 -5.46 15.48 6.79
N SER A 190 -5.93 15.05 7.96
CA SER A 190 -7.26 14.46 8.17
C SER A 190 -8.39 15.46 7.98
N SER A 191 -8.16 16.73 8.32
CA SER A 191 -9.12 17.83 8.18
C SER A 191 -8.46 19.09 7.61
N ARG A 192 -9.27 20.11 7.30
CA ARG A 192 -8.78 21.41 6.85
C ARG A 192 -8.31 22.30 7.98
N GLU A 193 -8.77 22.04 9.18
CA GLU A 193 -8.46 22.77 10.42
C GLU A 193 -7.12 22.35 11.00
N LYS A 194 -6.61 21.18 10.61
CA LYS A 194 -5.35 20.64 11.13
C LYS A 194 -4.15 21.42 10.62
N ALA A 195 -3.24 21.74 11.53
CA ALA A 195 -1.97 22.34 11.17
C ALA A 195 -1.16 21.41 10.26
N VAL A 196 -0.64 21.94 9.17
CA VAL A 196 0.09 21.19 8.15
C VAL A 196 1.54 21.66 8.12
N ALA A 197 2.47 20.82 8.56
CA ALA A 197 3.90 21.12 8.49
C ALA A 197 4.43 20.99 7.04
N THR A 198 4.01 19.95 6.30
CA THR A 198 4.28 19.77 4.88
C THR A 198 2.99 19.38 4.16
N SER A 199 2.63 20.12 3.11
CA SER A 199 1.46 19.79 2.31
C SER A 199 1.69 18.52 1.48
N LEU A 200 0.61 17.81 1.13
CA LEU A 200 0.71 16.60 0.31
C LEU A 200 1.34 16.87 -1.07
N LEU A 201 0.99 18.01 -1.69
CA LEU A 201 1.58 18.41 -2.96
C LEU A 201 3.09 18.63 -2.82
N ARG A 202 3.51 19.36 -1.78
CA ARG A 202 4.93 19.59 -1.51
C ARG A 202 5.68 18.29 -1.21
N ALA A 203 5.06 17.36 -0.53
CA ALA A 203 5.64 16.03 -0.28
C ALA A 203 5.86 15.24 -1.58
N TYR A 204 4.96 15.33 -2.56
CA TYR A 204 5.14 14.71 -3.88
C TYR A 204 6.32 15.35 -4.64
N GLU A 205 6.45 16.67 -4.60
CA GLU A 205 7.58 17.39 -5.18
C GLU A 205 8.90 16.95 -4.53
N LEU A 206 8.95 16.93 -3.19
CA LEU A 206 10.14 16.47 -2.44
C LEU A 206 10.55 15.05 -2.80
N ARG A 207 9.59 14.13 -2.91
CA ARG A 207 9.88 12.76 -3.36
C ARG A 207 10.51 12.78 -4.75
N THR A 208 10.00 13.58 -5.68
CA THR A 208 10.52 13.67 -7.04
C THR A 208 11.92 14.32 -7.08
N GLU A 209 12.16 15.31 -6.20
CA GLU A 209 13.48 15.97 -6.08
C GLU A 209 14.55 15.05 -5.47
N VAL A 210 14.19 14.30 -4.42
CA VAL A 210 15.16 13.58 -3.57
C VAL A 210 15.28 12.10 -3.95
N ARG A 211 14.13 11.47 -4.25
CA ARG A 211 14.06 10.01 -4.50
C ARG A 211 13.04 9.69 -5.62
N PRO A 212 13.34 10.07 -6.85
CA PRO A 212 12.46 9.81 -8.00
C PRO A 212 12.23 8.31 -8.26
N ASP A 213 13.10 7.45 -7.77
CA ASP A 213 13.06 5.99 -7.88
C ASP A 213 12.18 5.31 -6.79
N LEU A 214 11.85 6.01 -5.70
CA LEU A 214 10.96 5.47 -4.66
C LEU A 214 9.54 5.33 -5.20
N LEU A 215 9.02 4.11 -5.28
CA LEU A 215 7.63 3.88 -5.67
C LEU A 215 6.69 4.45 -4.60
N LEU A 216 5.86 5.38 -5.04
CA LEU A 216 4.94 6.12 -4.19
C LEU A 216 3.51 5.69 -4.44
N GLY A 217 2.78 5.38 -3.36
CA GLY A 217 1.34 5.17 -3.38
C GLY A 217 0.56 6.37 -2.87
N GLY A 218 -0.72 6.37 -3.19
CA GLY A 218 -1.70 7.30 -2.66
C GLY A 218 -2.90 6.57 -2.06
N VAL A 219 -3.67 7.25 -1.21
CA VAL A 219 -4.92 6.70 -0.64
C VAL A 219 -6.06 6.90 -1.64
N ALA A 220 -6.91 5.89 -1.77
CA ALA A 220 -8.18 5.90 -2.50
C ALA A 220 -9.34 5.70 -1.51
N ILE A 221 -10.42 6.46 -1.65
CA ILE A 221 -11.60 6.35 -0.77
C ILE A 221 -12.84 6.17 -1.64
N PRO A 222 -13.30 4.92 -1.87
CA PRO A 222 -14.43 4.62 -2.73
C PRO A 222 -15.72 5.35 -2.34
N GLU A 223 -15.95 5.54 -1.06
CA GLU A 223 -17.13 6.22 -0.53
C GLU A 223 -17.21 7.68 -0.99
N ARG A 224 -16.07 8.36 -1.13
CA ARG A 224 -16.02 9.72 -1.70
C ARG A 224 -16.46 9.75 -3.16
N HIS A 225 -16.23 8.65 -3.88
CA HIS A 225 -16.69 8.51 -5.26
C HIS A 225 -18.21 8.41 -5.33
N THR A 226 -18.82 7.62 -4.44
CA THR A 226 -20.28 7.48 -4.32
C THR A 226 -20.95 8.83 -4.03
N HIS A 227 -20.43 9.60 -3.08
CA HIS A 227 -21.01 10.89 -2.67
C HIS A 227 -20.77 12.04 -3.65
N GLY A 228 -19.62 12.06 -4.34
CA GLY A 228 -19.23 13.19 -5.18
C GLY A 228 -18.76 12.84 -6.59
N ARG A 229 -18.70 11.57 -6.96
CA ARG A 229 -18.25 11.02 -8.26
C ARG A 229 -16.92 11.59 -8.76
N GLY A 230 -16.01 11.97 -7.86
CA GLY A 230 -14.76 12.65 -8.23
C GLY A 230 -13.47 11.95 -7.79
N GLU A 231 -13.54 10.80 -7.11
CA GLU A 231 -12.34 10.16 -6.57
C GLU A 231 -11.43 9.64 -7.70
N HIS A 232 -11.97 9.10 -8.79
CA HIS A 232 -11.18 8.67 -9.96
C HIS A 232 -10.34 9.82 -10.55
N VAL A 233 -10.87 11.05 -10.60
CA VAL A 233 -10.12 12.23 -11.04
C VAL A 233 -8.98 12.55 -10.07
N ARG A 234 -9.20 12.36 -8.76
CA ARG A 234 -8.15 12.52 -7.75
C ARG A 234 -7.06 11.46 -7.89
N LEU A 235 -7.43 10.21 -8.22
CA LEU A 235 -6.44 9.15 -8.48
C LEU A 235 -5.57 9.53 -9.69
N LEU A 236 -6.16 10.00 -10.78
CA LEU A 236 -5.41 10.47 -11.95
C LEU A 236 -4.49 11.65 -11.62
N ALA A 237 -4.95 12.60 -10.83
CA ALA A 237 -4.12 13.73 -10.39
C ALA A 237 -2.93 13.26 -9.53
N LYS A 238 -3.14 12.29 -8.62
CA LYS A 238 -2.08 11.68 -7.83
C LYS A 238 -1.11 10.88 -8.70
N GLN A 239 -1.62 10.17 -9.71
CA GLN A 239 -0.79 9.42 -10.66
C GLN A 239 0.08 10.38 -11.48
N ALA A 240 -0.47 11.49 -11.95
CA ALA A 240 0.28 12.56 -12.62
C ALA A 240 1.34 13.18 -11.70
N ALA A 241 1.10 13.23 -10.39
CA ALA A 241 2.07 13.66 -9.37
C ALA A 241 3.08 12.57 -8.97
N GLY A 242 3.07 11.40 -9.63
CA GLY A 242 4.05 10.33 -9.46
C GLY A 242 3.63 9.16 -8.57
N CYS A 243 2.34 9.05 -8.20
CA CYS A 243 1.84 7.83 -7.53
C CYS A 243 1.76 6.67 -8.53
N SER A 244 2.29 5.51 -8.15
CA SER A 244 2.36 4.29 -8.96
C SER A 244 1.35 3.23 -8.55
N PHE A 245 0.66 3.40 -7.42
CA PHE A 245 -0.40 2.53 -6.91
C PHE A 245 -1.28 3.28 -5.92
N PHE A 246 -2.44 2.71 -5.61
CA PHE A 246 -3.38 3.28 -4.65
C PHE A 246 -3.78 2.24 -3.62
N VAL A 247 -3.98 2.65 -2.36
CA VAL A 247 -4.48 1.78 -1.29
C VAL A 247 -5.81 2.34 -0.81
N THR A 248 -6.84 1.49 -0.74
CA THR A 248 -8.16 1.94 -0.34
C THR A 248 -8.30 2.04 1.18
N GLN A 249 -9.32 2.78 1.64
CA GLN A 249 -9.92 2.57 2.96
C GLN A 249 -10.46 1.12 3.02
N ILE A 250 -10.78 0.62 4.23
CA ILE A 250 -11.40 -0.70 4.40
C ILE A 250 -12.67 -0.79 3.56
N ILE A 251 -12.84 -1.88 2.82
CA ILE A 251 -13.98 -2.09 1.93
C ILE A 251 -15.08 -2.89 2.63
N TYR A 252 -16.23 -2.26 2.79
CA TYR A 252 -17.51 -2.90 3.07
C TYR A 252 -18.48 -2.71 1.90
N ASP A 253 -18.52 -1.52 1.29
CA ASP A 253 -19.33 -1.27 0.09
C ASP A 253 -18.57 -1.65 -1.19
N VAL A 254 -18.81 -2.88 -1.65
CA VAL A 254 -18.25 -3.41 -2.91
C VAL A 254 -18.75 -2.60 -4.13
N ASN A 255 -19.97 -2.08 -4.09
CA ASN A 255 -20.51 -1.30 -5.20
C ASN A 255 -19.82 0.07 -5.34
N ALA A 256 -19.53 0.73 -4.22
CA ALA A 256 -18.73 1.95 -4.22
C ALA A 256 -17.35 1.70 -4.83
N ALA A 257 -16.69 0.60 -4.44
CA ALA A 257 -15.40 0.21 -5.00
C ALA A 257 -15.46 -0.08 -6.51
N LYS A 258 -16.48 -0.82 -6.98
CA LYS A 258 -16.68 -1.10 -8.40
C LYS A 258 -16.93 0.16 -9.23
N ASN A 259 -17.74 1.08 -8.72
CA ASN A 259 -18.02 2.35 -9.38
C ASN A 259 -16.72 3.16 -9.56
N LEU A 260 -15.92 3.26 -8.51
CA LEU A 260 -14.60 3.93 -8.58
C LEU A 260 -13.69 3.27 -9.62
N VAL A 261 -13.55 1.94 -9.58
CA VAL A 261 -12.71 1.17 -10.51
C VAL A 261 -13.17 1.37 -11.95
N SER A 262 -14.48 1.29 -12.20
CA SER A 262 -15.07 1.48 -13.52
C SER A 262 -14.76 2.86 -14.07
N ASP A 263 -15.09 3.93 -13.33
CA ASP A 263 -14.88 5.28 -13.79
C ASP A 263 -13.38 5.61 -13.96
N TYR A 264 -12.52 5.09 -13.07
CA TYR A 264 -11.08 5.21 -13.20
C TYR A 264 -10.55 4.52 -14.45
N HIS A 265 -11.02 3.30 -14.75
CA HIS A 265 -10.64 2.55 -15.96
C HIS A 265 -10.97 3.31 -17.24
N TYR A 266 -12.24 3.73 -17.38
CA TYR A 266 -12.69 4.42 -18.59
C TYR A 266 -12.07 5.81 -18.77
N GLU A 267 -11.83 6.53 -17.67
CA GLU A 267 -11.15 7.83 -17.71
C GLU A 267 -9.66 7.67 -18.07
N CYS A 268 -8.99 6.62 -17.58
CA CYS A 268 -7.63 6.26 -17.99
C CYS A 268 -7.58 5.97 -19.49
N ALA A 269 -8.53 5.17 -20.00
CA ALA A 269 -8.62 4.86 -21.44
C ALA A 269 -8.88 6.11 -22.28
N ALA A 270 -9.77 7.01 -21.84
CA ALA A 270 -10.06 8.26 -22.52
C ALA A 270 -8.85 9.22 -22.61
N ARG A 271 -7.92 9.11 -21.66
CA ARG A 271 -6.70 9.95 -21.58
C ARG A 271 -5.44 9.24 -22.10
N ASP A 272 -5.54 8.01 -22.60
CA ASP A 272 -4.41 7.17 -22.99
C ASP A 272 -3.38 7.01 -21.86
N VAL A 273 -3.87 6.81 -20.64
CA VAL A 273 -3.06 6.59 -19.43
C VAL A 273 -3.26 5.15 -18.96
N LYS A 274 -2.17 4.43 -18.68
CA LYS A 274 -2.25 3.09 -18.10
C LYS A 274 -2.75 3.16 -16.66
N PRO A 275 -3.81 2.40 -16.27
CA PRO A 275 -4.26 2.37 -14.89
C PRO A 275 -3.16 1.87 -13.92
N ALA A 276 -2.98 2.55 -12.81
CA ALA A 276 -2.15 2.09 -11.72
C ALA A 276 -2.93 1.07 -10.85
N PRO A 277 -2.24 0.10 -10.21
CA PRO A 277 -2.91 -0.88 -9.35
C PRO A 277 -3.67 -0.23 -8.19
N ILE A 278 -4.89 -0.73 -7.94
CA ILE A 278 -5.69 -0.36 -6.75
C ILE A 278 -5.64 -1.53 -5.76
N VAL A 279 -5.14 -1.28 -4.55
CA VAL A 279 -5.06 -2.27 -3.46
C VAL A 279 -6.28 -2.12 -2.58
N PHE A 280 -7.15 -3.12 -2.58
CA PHE A 280 -8.35 -3.13 -1.74
C PHE A 280 -8.03 -3.64 -0.35
N THR A 281 -8.41 -2.87 0.66
CA THR A 281 -8.14 -3.18 2.07
C THR A 281 -9.33 -3.87 2.70
N PHE A 282 -9.09 -5.00 3.36
CA PHE A 282 -10.07 -5.79 4.08
C PHE A 282 -9.66 -5.94 5.55
N SER A 283 -10.65 -5.95 6.42
CA SER A 283 -10.46 -6.17 7.85
C SER A 283 -11.57 -7.06 8.39
N VAL A 284 -11.31 -7.70 9.53
CA VAL A 284 -12.33 -8.42 10.29
C VAL A 284 -12.78 -7.58 11.48
N CYS A 285 -14.05 -7.73 11.83
CA CYS A 285 -14.69 -7.02 12.94
C CYS A 285 -15.16 -8.06 13.98
N GLY A 286 -14.47 -8.12 15.12
CA GLY A 286 -14.74 -9.12 16.17
C GLY A 286 -15.72 -8.67 17.25
N SER A 287 -16.29 -7.47 17.16
CA SER A 287 -17.27 -6.95 18.09
C SER A 287 -17.99 -5.72 17.54
N LEU A 288 -19.18 -5.42 18.07
CA LEU A 288 -19.92 -4.21 17.71
C LEU A 288 -19.12 -2.93 18.01
N LYS A 289 -18.32 -2.93 19.08
CA LYS A 289 -17.43 -1.79 19.37
C LYS A 289 -16.35 -1.61 18.31
N THR A 290 -15.83 -2.70 17.72
CA THR A 290 -14.92 -2.63 16.58
C THR A 290 -15.64 -2.09 15.35
N LEU A 291 -16.89 -2.48 15.11
CA LEU A 291 -17.74 -1.96 14.04
C LEU A 291 -17.95 -0.45 14.18
N GLU A 292 -18.34 0.02 15.36
CA GLU A 292 -18.49 1.45 15.68
C GLU A 292 -17.20 2.22 15.43
N PHE A 293 -16.06 1.63 15.77
CA PHE A 293 -14.78 2.26 15.50
C PHE A 293 -14.47 2.35 14.00
N VAL A 294 -14.75 1.33 13.22
CA VAL A 294 -14.58 1.34 11.76
C VAL A 294 -15.49 2.42 11.14
N GLN A 295 -16.75 2.52 11.58
CA GLN A 295 -17.67 3.59 11.14
C GLN A 295 -17.16 4.99 11.56
N TRP A 296 -16.62 5.11 12.79
CA TRP A 296 -16.03 6.35 13.28
C TRP A 296 -14.83 6.80 12.42
N LEU A 297 -14.04 5.87 11.89
CA LEU A 297 -12.96 6.13 10.92
C LEU A 297 -13.47 6.60 9.55
N GLY A 298 -14.80 6.68 9.36
CA GLY A 298 -15.43 7.13 8.11
C GLY A 298 -15.52 6.05 7.04
N VAL A 299 -15.46 4.79 7.44
CA VAL A 299 -15.79 3.66 6.57
C VAL A 299 -17.31 3.55 6.45
N ASP A 300 -17.82 3.53 5.23
CA ASP A 300 -19.23 3.38 4.96
C ASP A 300 -19.58 1.88 4.98
N VAL A 301 -20.31 1.47 6.03
CA VAL A 301 -20.80 0.09 6.20
C VAL A 301 -22.24 0.04 5.76
N PRO A 302 -22.59 -0.66 4.66
CA PRO A 302 -23.97 -0.81 4.22
C PRO A 302 -24.87 -1.34 5.32
N HIS A 303 -26.06 -0.75 5.47
CA HIS A 303 -26.96 -1.05 6.58
C HIS A 303 -27.32 -2.55 6.72
N TRP A 304 -27.43 -3.28 5.60
CA TRP A 304 -27.70 -4.71 5.63
C TRP A 304 -26.51 -5.51 6.23
N ILE A 305 -25.26 -5.09 5.98
CA ILE A 305 -24.06 -5.70 6.62
C ILE A 305 -24.04 -5.37 8.11
N GLU A 306 -24.31 -4.11 8.46
CA GLU A 306 -24.42 -3.72 9.85
C GLU A 306 -25.46 -4.57 10.60
N ASN A 307 -26.65 -4.78 10.02
CA ASN A 307 -27.68 -5.63 10.58
C ASN A 307 -27.23 -7.08 10.73
N GLU A 308 -26.56 -7.64 9.73
CA GLU A 308 -26.01 -8.99 9.78
C GLU A 308 -24.99 -9.13 10.92
N LEU A 309 -24.04 -8.21 11.04
CA LEU A 309 -23.03 -8.23 12.09
C LEU A 309 -23.64 -8.04 13.49
N ARG A 310 -24.69 -7.23 13.63
CA ARG A 310 -25.39 -6.98 14.91
C ARG A 310 -26.21 -8.18 15.38
N HIS A 311 -26.72 -8.99 14.46
CA HIS A 311 -27.62 -10.12 14.78
C HIS A 311 -26.93 -11.48 14.62
N ALA A 312 -25.67 -11.54 14.22
CA ALA A 312 -24.91 -12.77 14.12
C ALA A 312 -24.63 -13.38 15.50
N ASP A 313 -24.72 -14.71 15.61
CA ASP A 313 -24.30 -15.44 16.81
C ASP A 313 -22.81 -15.23 17.10
N ASN A 314 -22.00 -15.09 16.05
CA ASN A 314 -20.58 -14.76 16.13
C ASN A 314 -20.23 -13.65 15.12
N THR A 315 -20.10 -12.42 15.61
CA THR A 315 -19.78 -11.24 14.79
C THR A 315 -18.46 -11.41 14.03
N LEU A 316 -17.44 -12.07 14.63
CA LEU A 316 -16.15 -12.28 13.99
C LEU A 316 -16.24 -13.19 12.77
N ASP A 317 -16.96 -14.30 12.88
CA ASP A 317 -17.12 -15.26 11.77
C ASP A 317 -17.96 -14.63 10.65
N ALA A 318 -19.08 -13.95 10.99
CA ALA A 318 -19.88 -13.23 10.01
C ALA A 318 -19.06 -12.15 9.27
N SER A 319 -18.28 -11.37 10.00
CA SER A 319 -17.39 -10.36 9.39
C SER A 319 -16.29 -10.97 8.52
N TYR A 320 -15.76 -12.12 8.91
CA TYR A 320 -14.79 -12.85 8.10
C TYR A 320 -15.41 -13.31 6.77
N ASP A 321 -16.59 -13.88 6.79
CA ASP A 321 -17.29 -14.36 5.59
C ASP A 321 -17.66 -13.19 4.66
N GLN A 322 -18.09 -12.06 5.21
CA GLN A 322 -18.34 -10.82 4.46
C GLN A 322 -17.06 -10.30 3.77
N ALA A 323 -15.95 -10.27 4.48
CA ALA A 323 -14.67 -9.83 3.91
C ALA A 323 -14.20 -10.74 2.76
N VAL A 324 -14.36 -12.07 2.91
CA VAL A 324 -14.06 -13.03 1.84
C VAL A 324 -14.98 -12.82 0.64
N ALA A 325 -16.28 -12.68 0.85
CA ALA A 325 -17.25 -12.47 -0.23
C ALA A 325 -16.95 -11.18 -1.01
N ALA A 326 -16.70 -10.08 -0.30
CA ALA A 326 -16.35 -8.79 -0.89
C ALA A 326 -15.06 -8.88 -1.73
N ALA A 327 -14.03 -9.55 -1.21
CA ALA A 327 -12.77 -9.71 -1.91
C ALA A 327 -12.92 -10.53 -3.19
N VAL A 328 -13.60 -11.68 -3.12
CA VAL A 328 -13.85 -12.56 -4.29
C VAL A 328 -14.62 -11.81 -5.38
N GLU A 329 -15.61 -11.03 -5.00
CA GLU A 329 -16.41 -10.22 -5.92
C GLU A 329 -15.57 -9.14 -6.61
N LEU A 330 -14.68 -8.45 -5.89
CA LEU A 330 -13.78 -7.43 -6.45
C LEU A 330 -12.69 -8.04 -7.33
N ILE A 331 -12.12 -9.18 -6.95
CA ILE A 331 -11.18 -9.94 -7.79
C ILE A 331 -11.81 -10.23 -9.16
N ALA A 332 -13.01 -10.86 -9.15
CA ALA A 332 -13.72 -11.21 -10.37
C ALA A 332 -14.06 -9.97 -11.22
N PHE A 333 -14.45 -8.87 -10.58
CA PHE A 333 -14.76 -7.61 -11.25
C PHE A 333 -13.51 -7.02 -11.92
N CYS A 334 -12.39 -6.87 -11.19
CA CYS A 334 -11.18 -6.27 -11.71
C CYS A 334 -10.55 -7.10 -12.84
N ARG A 335 -10.55 -8.43 -12.72
CA ARG A 335 -10.13 -9.34 -13.80
C ARG A 335 -10.96 -9.15 -15.06
N ARG A 336 -12.30 -9.03 -14.92
CA ARG A 336 -13.22 -8.81 -16.06
C ARG A 336 -12.99 -7.46 -16.73
N VAL A 337 -12.75 -6.39 -15.95
CA VAL A 337 -12.55 -5.02 -16.48
C VAL A 337 -11.12 -4.81 -16.99
N GLY A 338 -10.16 -5.61 -16.51
CA GLY A 338 -8.76 -5.50 -16.89
C GLY A 338 -8.01 -4.41 -16.11
N VAL A 339 -8.47 -4.04 -14.90
CA VAL A 339 -7.78 -3.09 -14.03
C VAL A 339 -6.83 -3.84 -13.11
N PRO A 340 -5.55 -3.47 -13.05
CA PRO A 340 -4.60 -4.08 -12.12
C PRO A 340 -5.01 -3.79 -10.67
N PHE A 341 -4.91 -4.79 -9.80
CA PHE A 341 -5.33 -4.68 -8.41
C PHE A 341 -4.42 -5.47 -7.48
N GLY A 342 -4.44 -5.12 -6.20
CA GLY A 342 -3.88 -5.89 -5.10
C GLY A 342 -4.90 -6.01 -3.97
N LEU A 343 -4.58 -6.83 -2.98
CA LEU A 343 -5.35 -6.95 -1.75
C LEU A 343 -4.47 -6.58 -0.57
N SER A 344 -5.05 -5.98 0.45
CA SER A 344 -4.41 -5.72 1.74
C SER A 344 -5.33 -6.21 2.84
N VAL A 345 -4.77 -6.89 3.84
CA VAL A 345 -5.51 -7.32 5.02
C VAL A 345 -4.93 -6.64 6.24
N GLU A 346 -5.78 -6.12 7.12
CA GLU A 346 -5.38 -5.49 8.36
C GLU A 346 -6.23 -5.96 9.55
N SER A 347 -5.73 -5.72 10.75
CA SER A 347 -6.54 -5.78 11.97
C SER A 347 -6.62 -4.40 12.60
N VAL A 348 -7.82 -3.85 12.70
CA VAL A 348 -8.07 -2.57 13.40
C VAL A 348 -8.06 -2.73 14.92
N SER A 349 -8.00 -3.96 15.40
CA SER A 349 -8.04 -4.33 16.82
C SER A 349 -6.72 -4.96 17.26
N ILE A 350 -6.35 -4.76 18.52
CA ILE A 350 -5.20 -5.41 19.18
C ILE A 350 -5.58 -6.77 19.82
N ARG A 351 -6.84 -7.18 19.71
CA ARG A 351 -7.31 -8.47 20.28
C ARG A 351 -6.72 -9.63 19.50
N GLN A 352 -6.14 -10.59 20.21
CA GLN A 352 -5.49 -11.76 19.63
C GLN A 352 -6.38 -12.49 18.62
N VAL A 353 -7.64 -12.71 18.96
CA VAL A 353 -8.60 -13.46 18.12
C VAL A 353 -8.86 -12.74 16.78
N GLU A 354 -8.89 -11.41 16.76
CA GLU A 354 -9.08 -10.61 15.55
C GLU A 354 -7.80 -10.57 14.70
N ILE A 355 -6.63 -10.49 15.34
CA ILE A 355 -5.34 -10.59 14.66
C ILE A 355 -5.21 -11.97 13.98
N ASP A 356 -5.53 -13.05 14.69
CA ASP A 356 -5.44 -14.41 14.15
C ASP A 356 -6.47 -14.62 13.02
N ALA A 357 -7.66 -14.02 13.13
CA ALA A 357 -8.65 -14.04 12.06
C ALA A 357 -8.20 -13.24 10.82
N ALA A 358 -7.53 -12.08 11.01
CA ALA A 358 -6.94 -11.33 9.91
C ALA A 358 -5.84 -12.14 9.19
N VAL A 359 -5.00 -12.86 9.91
CA VAL A 359 -4.00 -13.76 9.31
C VAL A 359 -4.66 -14.91 8.53
N ARG A 360 -5.73 -15.51 9.06
CA ARG A 360 -6.53 -16.51 8.32
C ARG A 360 -7.16 -15.90 7.05
N LEU A 361 -7.70 -14.67 7.14
CA LEU A 361 -8.24 -13.95 6.00
C LEU A 361 -7.16 -13.75 4.92
N ALA A 362 -5.98 -13.27 5.29
CA ALA A 362 -4.87 -13.11 4.36
C ALA A 362 -4.49 -14.42 3.67
N THR A 363 -4.41 -15.53 4.42
CA THR A 363 -4.14 -16.87 3.85
C THR A 363 -5.24 -17.29 2.86
N ARG A 364 -6.52 -17.01 3.19
CA ARG A 364 -7.65 -17.30 2.31
C ARG A 364 -7.58 -16.46 1.04
N LEU A 365 -7.34 -15.15 1.14
CA LEU A 365 -7.28 -14.26 -0.01
C LEU A 365 -6.08 -14.57 -0.92
N GLN A 366 -4.94 -15.03 -0.35
CA GLN A 366 -3.82 -15.53 -1.15
C GLN A 366 -4.23 -16.73 -2.02
N ALA A 367 -5.06 -17.63 -1.50
CA ALA A 367 -5.57 -18.75 -2.27
C ALA A 367 -6.54 -18.31 -3.38
N GLU A 368 -7.35 -17.25 -3.15
CA GLU A 368 -8.25 -16.70 -4.18
C GLU A 368 -7.50 -15.98 -5.31
N LEU A 369 -6.38 -15.31 -5.02
CA LEU A 369 -5.53 -14.70 -6.06
C LEU A 369 -4.88 -15.74 -6.98
N ARG A 370 -4.66 -16.96 -6.50
CA ARG A 370 -4.04 -18.05 -7.27
C ARG A 370 -5.03 -18.85 -8.15
N ARG A 371 -6.32 -18.62 -8.01
CA ARG A 371 -7.39 -19.21 -8.82
C ARG A 371 -7.60 -18.44 -10.12
#